data_dacfff325377a10bb68074a3f9abab1b
#
_entry.id   dacfff325377a10bb68074a3f9abab1b
#
_cell.length_a   1.000
_cell.length_b   1.000
_cell.length_c   1.000
_cell.angle_alpha   90.00
_cell.angle_beta   90.00
_cell.angle_gamma   90.00
#
_symmetry.space_group_name_H-M   'P 1'
#
loop_
_entity.id
_entity.type
_entity.pdbx_description
1 polymer ?
#
loop_
_entity_poly.entity_id
_entity_poly.type
_entity_poly.pdbx_seq_one_letter_code
_entity_poly.pdbx_strand_id
1 'polypeptide(L)'
;MKYLTTASGTPVSTTTFGTMQFGGNADAHQSHAMFDAARNAGITHFDTAVGYTEGASETLLGQFIKPERDAIYLATKVGYVGGASRANMTAHFDQCRKQLDQDNVDLLYLHRFDDDTDLEETFTTFADFQQRGLIRHIGVSNFAAWQIMKAQSIAQKLGTCIDVIQPMYSLVKRQAEVEIFQVAQDQDIQIIPYSPLGGGLLTGKYARGETGRLTDDSRYNARYNQTWMHDTARNLAVLGADIATDPATLAVAWVAAHPAKPSPIISGRSTIQLAPSLAAENYTMSTDLYDTITALSLSPPPATDRLEEA
;
A
#
# COMPACT_ATOMS: atom_id res chain seq x y z
N MET A 1 10.44 2.70 15.28
CA MET A 1 9.39 3.06 14.29
C MET A 1 8.28 3.83 14.97
N LYS A 2 7.88 4.93 14.35
CA LYS A 2 6.77 5.78 14.80
C LYS A 2 5.47 4.97 14.73
N TYR A 3 4.72 4.85 15.82
CA TYR A 3 3.46 4.13 15.80
C TYR A 3 2.34 5.03 15.28
N LEU A 4 1.72 4.62 14.18
CA LEU A 4 0.51 5.27 13.68
C LEU A 4 -0.68 4.86 14.55
N THR A 5 -1.54 5.82 14.86
CA THR A 5 -2.75 5.59 15.67
C THR A 5 -3.95 6.26 15.01
N THR A 6 -5.13 5.67 15.20
CA THR A 6 -6.41 6.31 14.88
C THR A 6 -6.62 7.58 15.72
N ALA A 7 -7.64 8.36 15.43
CA ALA A 7 -7.98 9.55 16.26
C ALA A 7 -8.38 9.15 17.69
N SER A 8 -8.97 7.96 17.88
CA SER A 8 -9.27 7.40 19.21
C SER A 8 -8.05 6.87 19.99
N GLY A 9 -6.83 6.93 19.39
CA GLY A 9 -5.58 6.47 20.01
C GLY A 9 -5.28 4.98 19.84
N THR A 10 -6.11 4.23 19.13
CA THR A 10 -5.88 2.80 18.86
C THR A 10 -4.74 2.65 17.82
N PRO A 11 -3.75 1.76 18.04
CA PRO A 11 -2.76 1.43 17.01
C PRO A 11 -3.41 0.97 15.72
N VAL A 12 -2.83 1.34 14.57
CA VAL A 12 -3.32 0.84 13.27
C VAL A 12 -3.08 -0.67 13.14
N SER A 13 -3.93 -1.33 12.37
CA SER A 13 -3.81 -2.76 12.02
C SER A 13 -2.52 -3.09 11.29
N THR A 14 -2.08 -4.35 11.33
CA THR A 14 -0.88 -4.82 10.64
C THR A 14 -1.04 -4.87 9.13
N THR A 15 -2.28 -4.96 8.63
CA THR A 15 -2.61 -4.78 7.21
C THR A 15 -3.42 -3.51 6.98
N THR A 16 -3.34 -2.97 5.78
CA THR A 16 -4.09 -1.80 5.31
C THR A 16 -5.10 -2.24 4.24
N PHE A 17 -6.32 -1.71 4.27
CA PHE A 17 -7.32 -1.99 3.24
C PHE A 17 -7.30 -0.92 2.15
N GLY A 18 -7.00 -1.32 0.91
CA GLY A 18 -7.03 -0.45 -0.27
C GLY A 18 -8.35 -0.48 -1.00
N THR A 19 -8.98 0.68 -1.17
CA THR A 19 -10.35 0.83 -1.72
C THR A 19 -10.40 1.07 -3.22
N MET A 20 -9.31 0.89 -3.97
CA MET A 20 -9.22 1.18 -5.41
C MET A 20 -10.30 0.50 -6.27
N GLN A 21 -10.95 -0.55 -5.77
CA GLN A 21 -12.00 -1.27 -6.49
C GLN A 21 -13.43 -0.75 -6.19
N PHE A 22 -13.58 0.06 -5.14
CA PHE A 22 -14.88 0.58 -4.70
C PHE A 22 -15.51 1.48 -5.77
N GLY A 23 -16.78 1.23 -6.07
CA GLY A 23 -17.52 1.96 -7.10
C GLY A 23 -17.06 1.70 -8.55
N GLY A 24 -16.16 0.71 -8.74
CA GLY A 24 -15.68 0.27 -10.03
C GLY A 24 -15.97 -1.21 -10.25
N ASN A 25 -14.91 -2.06 -10.15
CA ASN A 25 -15.10 -3.51 -10.25
C ASN A 25 -15.86 -4.13 -9.06
N ALA A 26 -15.97 -3.43 -7.95
CA ALA A 26 -16.87 -3.71 -6.84
C ALA A 26 -17.92 -2.60 -6.80
N ASP A 27 -19.19 -2.94 -6.99
CA ASP A 27 -20.30 -2.00 -6.83
C ASP A 27 -20.42 -1.54 -5.37
N ALA A 28 -21.37 -0.65 -5.08
CA ALA A 28 -21.55 -0.11 -3.73
C ALA A 28 -21.88 -1.19 -2.69
N HIS A 29 -22.66 -2.20 -3.06
CA HIS A 29 -23.03 -3.30 -2.17
C HIS A 29 -21.82 -4.19 -1.85
N GLN A 30 -21.05 -4.60 -2.86
CA GLN A 30 -19.83 -5.38 -2.68
C GLN A 30 -18.76 -4.57 -1.93
N SER A 31 -18.67 -3.26 -2.19
CA SER A 31 -17.74 -2.36 -1.51
C SER A 31 -18.04 -2.29 -0.01
N HIS A 32 -19.33 -2.14 0.36
CA HIS A 32 -19.76 -2.12 1.76
C HIS A 32 -19.49 -3.47 2.46
N ALA A 33 -19.86 -4.56 1.80
CA ALA A 33 -19.60 -5.90 2.35
C ALA A 33 -18.10 -6.17 2.59
N MET A 34 -17.22 -5.67 1.71
CA MET A 34 -15.76 -5.78 1.90
C MET A 34 -15.25 -4.84 3.01
N PHE A 35 -15.83 -3.66 3.16
CA PHE A 35 -15.54 -2.76 4.28
C PHE A 35 -15.88 -3.45 5.61
N ASP A 36 -17.09 -3.99 5.75
CA ASP A 36 -17.53 -4.71 6.94
C ASP A 36 -16.63 -5.91 7.24
N ALA A 37 -16.29 -6.70 6.22
CA ALA A 37 -15.38 -7.84 6.38
C ALA A 37 -13.98 -7.41 6.86
N ALA A 38 -13.46 -6.30 6.35
CA ALA A 38 -12.18 -5.74 6.80
C ALA A 38 -12.26 -5.25 8.26
N ARG A 39 -13.35 -4.54 8.62
CA ARG A 39 -13.58 -4.09 10.00
C ARG A 39 -13.71 -5.27 10.97
N ASN A 40 -14.45 -6.30 10.59
CA ASN A 40 -14.62 -7.52 11.38
C ASN A 40 -13.30 -8.30 11.57
N ALA A 41 -12.36 -8.19 10.61
CA ALA A 41 -11.02 -8.74 10.73
C ALA A 41 -10.06 -7.86 11.58
N GLY A 42 -10.51 -6.71 12.06
CA GLY A 42 -9.72 -5.80 12.91
C GLY A 42 -8.96 -4.72 12.13
N ILE A 43 -9.17 -4.58 10.83
CA ILE A 43 -8.48 -3.56 10.02
C ILE A 43 -9.02 -2.17 10.40
N THR A 44 -8.09 -1.27 10.73
CA THR A 44 -8.37 0.13 11.09
C THR A 44 -7.83 1.13 10.08
N HIS A 45 -6.90 0.72 9.20
CA HIS A 45 -6.28 1.57 8.20
C HIS A 45 -6.92 1.36 6.83
N PHE A 46 -7.51 2.43 6.27
CA PHE A 46 -8.14 2.45 4.95
C PHE A 46 -7.44 3.45 4.03
N ASP A 47 -7.09 2.99 2.83
CA ASP A 47 -6.29 3.70 1.84
C ASP A 47 -7.08 3.89 0.54
N THR A 48 -7.22 5.15 0.09
CA THR A 48 -7.88 5.54 -1.14
C THR A 48 -7.01 6.52 -1.96
N ALA A 49 -7.56 7.17 -2.98
CA ALA A 49 -6.94 8.27 -3.71
C ALA A 49 -8.00 9.08 -4.48
N VAL A 50 -7.73 10.38 -4.72
CA VAL A 50 -8.64 11.33 -5.39
C VAL A 50 -9.21 10.82 -6.71
N GLY A 51 -8.41 10.10 -7.50
CA GLY A 51 -8.80 9.63 -8.83
C GLY A 51 -9.27 8.18 -8.91
N TYR A 52 -9.37 7.45 -7.80
CA TYR A 52 -9.81 6.06 -7.85
C TYR A 52 -11.29 5.99 -8.24
N THR A 53 -11.57 5.25 -9.32
CA THR A 53 -12.93 5.10 -9.86
C THR A 53 -13.66 6.45 -10.03
N GLU A 54 -12.93 7.45 -10.55
CA GLU A 54 -13.45 8.80 -10.82
C GLU A 54 -14.04 9.48 -9.56
N GLY A 55 -13.49 9.17 -8.38
CA GLY A 55 -13.91 9.70 -7.08
C GLY A 55 -14.95 8.83 -6.34
N ALA A 56 -15.51 7.80 -6.98
CA ALA A 56 -16.47 6.92 -6.34
C ALA A 56 -15.87 6.16 -5.16
N SER A 57 -14.58 5.81 -5.21
CA SER A 57 -13.87 5.15 -4.11
C SER A 57 -13.88 5.98 -2.84
N GLU A 58 -13.53 7.27 -2.91
CA GLU A 58 -13.56 8.16 -1.77
C GLU A 58 -14.99 8.41 -1.27
N THR A 59 -15.94 8.60 -2.19
CA THR A 59 -17.36 8.86 -1.84
C THR A 59 -17.96 7.70 -1.07
N LEU A 60 -17.75 6.46 -1.51
CA LEU A 60 -18.23 5.28 -0.80
C LEU A 60 -17.51 5.08 0.55
N LEU A 61 -16.18 5.22 0.55
CA LEU A 61 -15.43 5.10 1.80
C LEU A 61 -15.88 6.13 2.83
N GLY A 62 -16.07 7.39 2.43
CA GLY A 62 -16.55 8.46 3.31
C GLY A 62 -17.90 8.14 3.96
N GLN A 63 -18.83 7.56 3.19
CA GLN A 63 -20.13 7.11 3.71
C GLN A 63 -19.97 5.98 4.74
N PHE A 64 -19.08 4.99 4.47
CA PHE A 64 -18.94 3.82 5.32
C PHE A 64 -18.27 4.16 6.65
N ILE A 65 -17.24 5.01 6.64
CA ILE A 65 -16.49 5.37 7.86
C ILE A 65 -17.21 6.38 8.76
N LYS A 66 -18.23 7.08 8.25
CA LYS A 66 -18.92 8.17 8.97
C LYS A 66 -19.38 7.81 10.39
N PRO A 67 -19.95 6.60 10.65
CA PRO A 67 -20.39 6.20 11.98
C PRO A 67 -19.24 5.98 12.99
N GLU A 68 -18.03 5.71 12.49
CA GLU A 68 -16.89 5.28 13.34
C GLU A 68 -15.57 5.98 12.94
N ARG A 69 -15.63 7.21 12.40
CA ARG A 69 -14.46 7.94 11.86
C ARG A 69 -13.24 7.91 12.78
N ASP A 70 -13.45 8.10 14.07
CA ASP A 70 -12.36 8.16 15.06
C ASP A 70 -11.66 6.82 15.29
N ALA A 71 -12.30 5.70 14.93
CA ALA A 71 -11.73 4.36 14.96
C ALA A 71 -11.00 3.98 13.66
N ILE A 72 -11.03 4.86 12.67
CA ILE A 72 -10.41 4.64 11.35
C ILE A 72 -9.19 5.55 11.19
N TYR A 73 -8.09 4.97 10.69
CA TYR A 73 -6.95 5.71 10.15
C TYR A 73 -7.15 5.86 8.65
N LEU A 74 -7.50 7.07 8.22
CA LEU A 74 -7.89 7.39 6.85
C LEU A 74 -6.72 7.95 6.07
N ALA A 75 -6.35 7.30 4.96
CA ALA A 75 -5.33 7.76 4.04
C ALA A 75 -5.89 8.04 2.64
N THR A 76 -5.48 9.15 2.03
CA THR A 76 -5.75 9.43 0.61
C THR A 76 -4.52 9.96 -0.10
N LYS A 77 -4.60 10.16 -1.43
CA LYS A 77 -3.45 10.52 -2.28
C LYS A 77 -3.82 11.58 -3.30
N VAL A 78 -2.88 12.50 -3.54
CA VAL A 78 -2.98 13.59 -4.53
C VAL A 78 -1.77 13.57 -5.49
N GLY A 79 -1.81 14.34 -6.57
CA GLY A 79 -0.65 14.60 -7.42
C GLY A 79 -0.31 13.48 -8.43
N TYR A 80 -1.22 12.51 -8.69
CA TYR A 80 -1.00 11.52 -9.76
C TYR A 80 -1.11 12.13 -11.15
N VAL A 81 -2.06 13.05 -11.34
CA VAL A 81 -2.27 13.83 -12.55
C VAL A 81 -1.98 15.30 -12.25
N GLY A 82 -1.36 16.02 -13.16
CA GLY A 82 -1.08 17.45 -13.03
C GLY A 82 0.07 17.82 -12.08
N GLY A 83 0.77 16.82 -11.51
CA GLY A 83 1.98 17.04 -10.72
C GLY A 83 1.76 17.46 -9.28
N ALA A 84 2.83 17.94 -8.63
CA ALA A 84 2.92 18.17 -7.20
C ALA A 84 2.98 19.66 -6.82
N SER A 85 2.61 20.56 -7.73
CA SER A 85 2.53 21.99 -7.44
C SER A 85 1.52 22.29 -6.32
N ARG A 86 1.75 23.35 -5.55
CA ARG A 86 0.83 23.82 -4.51
C ARG A 86 -0.62 23.93 -5.02
N ALA A 87 -0.79 24.52 -6.20
CA ALA A 87 -2.11 24.74 -6.79
C ALA A 87 -2.83 23.40 -7.06
N ASN A 88 -2.14 22.43 -7.70
CA ASN A 88 -2.71 21.13 -8.01
C ASN A 88 -2.97 20.29 -6.75
N MET A 89 -2.01 20.26 -5.82
CA MET A 89 -2.17 19.53 -4.55
C MET A 89 -3.35 20.07 -3.75
N THR A 90 -3.51 21.40 -3.67
CA THR A 90 -4.61 22.04 -2.94
C THR A 90 -5.95 21.67 -3.59
N ALA A 91 -6.05 21.84 -4.92
CA ALA A 91 -7.30 21.51 -5.64
C ALA A 91 -7.67 20.02 -5.49
N HIS A 92 -6.70 19.11 -5.61
CA HIS A 92 -6.95 17.68 -5.42
C HIS A 92 -7.31 17.35 -3.97
N PHE A 93 -6.67 17.96 -2.99
CA PHE A 93 -6.98 17.67 -1.59
C PHE A 93 -8.35 18.24 -1.18
N ASP A 94 -8.74 19.41 -1.67
CA ASP A 94 -10.09 19.94 -1.47
C ASP A 94 -11.15 19.02 -2.12
N GLN A 95 -10.82 18.42 -3.29
CA GLN A 95 -11.65 17.41 -3.92
C GLN A 95 -11.75 16.14 -3.05
N CYS A 96 -10.63 15.62 -2.52
CA CYS A 96 -10.64 14.47 -1.59
C CYS A 96 -11.56 14.73 -0.40
N ARG A 97 -11.41 15.88 0.26
CA ARG A 97 -12.22 16.25 1.44
C ARG A 97 -13.72 16.28 1.10
N LYS A 98 -14.07 16.82 -0.07
CA LYS A 98 -15.45 16.85 -0.56
C LYS A 98 -15.99 15.45 -0.86
N GLN A 99 -15.21 14.59 -1.54
CA GLN A 99 -15.60 13.22 -1.89
C GLN A 99 -15.75 12.35 -0.65
N LEU A 100 -14.81 12.45 0.30
CA LEU A 100 -14.82 11.72 1.57
C LEU A 100 -15.85 12.24 2.57
N ASP A 101 -16.42 13.44 2.38
CA ASP A 101 -17.23 14.14 3.38
C ASP A 101 -16.49 14.27 4.72
N GLN A 102 -15.20 14.66 4.65
CA GLN A 102 -14.30 14.80 5.81
C GLN A 102 -13.54 16.12 5.76
N ASP A 103 -13.41 16.81 6.90
CA ASP A 103 -12.62 18.04 7.02
C ASP A 103 -11.11 17.78 7.00
N ASN A 104 -10.69 16.61 7.48
CA ASN A 104 -9.30 16.19 7.57
C ASN A 104 -9.12 14.70 7.29
N VAL A 105 -7.89 14.33 6.98
CA VAL A 105 -7.46 12.93 6.87
C VAL A 105 -6.27 12.66 7.80
N ASP A 106 -6.04 11.38 8.14
CA ASP A 106 -4.90 11.05 8.99
C ASP A 106 -3.58 11.06 8.21
N LEU A 107 -3.62 10.65 6.95
CA LEU A 107 -2.44 10.55 6.10
C LEU A 107 -2.74 11.04 4.69
N LEU A 108 -1.92 11.96 4.18
CA LEU A 108 -1.97 12.40 2.79
C LEU A 108 -0.70 12.02 2.07
N TYR A 109 -0.85 11.27 0.98
CA TYR A 109 0.29 10.91 0.12
C TYR A 109 0.45 11.84 -1.07
N LEU A 110 1.71 12.15 -1.43
CA LEU A 110 2.03 12.41 -2.82
C LEU A 110 2.06 11.08 -3.56
N HIS A 111 1.19 10.92 -4.58
CA HIS A 111 0.91 9.61 -5.19
C HIS A 111 2.06 9.09 -6.06
N ARG A 112 2.89 9.98 -6.58
CA ARG A 112 4.14 9.69 -7.30
C ARG A 112 5.09 10.87 -7.25
N PHE A 113 6.37 10.61 -7.47
CA PHE A 113 7.35 11.66 -7.66
C PHE A 113 7.00 12.51 -8.90
N ASP A 114 7.22 13.81 -8.81
CA ASP A 114 7.05 14.76 -9.89
C ASP A 114 8.39 15.45 -10.17
N ASP A 115 8.91 15.25 -11.37
CA ASP A 115 10.21 15.79 -11.78
C ASP A 115 10.12 17.29 -12.16
N ASP A 116 8.91 17.78 -12.43
CA ASP A 116 8.66 19.12 -12.95
C ASP A 116 8.40 20.16 -11.84
N THR A 117 8.06 19.72 -10.62
CA THR A 117 7.79 20.60 -9.48
C THR A 117 8.93 20.56 -8.46
N ASP A 118 9.32 21.75 -7.97
CA ASP A 118 10.30 21.84 -6.89
C ASP A 118 9.76 21.16 -5.62
N LEU A 119 10.55 20.24 -5.08
CA LEU A 119 10.22 19.54 -3.85
C LEU A 119 10.01 20.49 -2.65
N GLU A 120 10.65 21.65 -2.61
CA GLU A 120 10.44 22.64 -1.56
C GLU A 120 9.02 23.22 -1.63
N GLU A 121 8.48 23.50 -2.82
CA GLU A 121 7.08 23.89 -3.00
C GLU A 121 6.14 22.81 -2.52
N THR A 122 6.38 21.57 -2.93
CA THR A 122 5.58 20.40 -2.56
C THR A 122 5.53 20.21 -1.03
N PHE A 123 6.70 20.19 -0.37
CA PHE A 123 6.76 19.94 1.08
C PHE A 123 6.35 21.14 1.91
N THR A 124 6.52 22.37 1.43
CA THR A 124 5.91 23.57 2.04
C THR A 124 4.38 23.46 2.03
N THR A 125 3.81 22.91 0.95
CA THR A 125 2.35 22.68 0.87
C THR A 125 1.87 21.64 1.88
N PHE A 126 2.60 20.54 2.05
CA PHE A 126 2.29 19.55 3.09
C PHE A 126 2.42 20.13 4.51
N ALA A 127 3.48 20.91 4.78
CA ALA A 127 3.67 21.56 6.08
C ALA A 127 2.52 22.53 6.40
N ASP A 128 2.04 23.30 5.41
CA ASP A 128 0.85 24.15 5.56
C ASP A 128 -0.41 23.33 5.90
N PHE A 129 -0.64 22.19 5.22
CA PHE A 129 -1.77 21.33 5.53
C PHE A 129 -1.70 20.76 6.96
N GLN A 130 -0.50 20.35 7.42
CA GLN A 130 -0.31 19.89 8.81
C GLN A 130 -0.54 21.00 9.82
N GLN A 131 0.03 22.20 9.58
CA GLN A 131 -0.12 23.36 10.47
C GLN A 131 -1.60 23.77 10.63
N ARG A 132 -2.38 23.62 9.57
CA ARG A 132 -3.83 23.89 9.58
C ARG A 132 -4.66 22.74 10.15
N GLY A 133 -4.05 21.63 10.57
CA GLY A 133 -4.74 20.47 11.11
C GLY A 133 -5.55 19.67 10.06
N LEU A 134 -5.28 19.86 8.77
CA LEU A 134 -5.97 19.19 7.69
C LEU A 134 -5.44 17.75 7.46
N ILE A 135 -4.20 17.50 7.81
CA ILE A 135 -3.55 16.19 7.79
C ILE A 135 -2.72 15.98 9.06
N ARG A 136 -2.55 14.74 9.49
CA ARG A 136 -1.68 14.40 10.63
C ARG A 136 -0.30 13.97 10.15
N HIS A 137 -0.24 13.16 9.11
CA HIS A 137 0.99 12.54 8.59
C HIS A 137 1.16 12.80 7.10
N ILE A 138 2.42 12.81 6.66
CA ILE A 138 2.81 12.95 5.25
C ILE A 138 3.30 11.61 4.74
N GLY A 139 2.81 11.19 3.58
CA GLY A 139 3.30 10.01 2.87
C GLY A 139 3.81 10.32 1.47
N VAL A 140 4.67 9.45 0.96
CA VAL A 140 5.07 9.46 -0.44
C VAL A 140 4.94 8.06 -1.04
N SER A 141 4.51 7.98 -2.29
CA SER A 141 4.33 6.72 -3.01
C SER A 141 5.08 6.76 -4.34
N ASN A 142 5.61 5.62 -4.77
CA ASN A 142 6.36 5.49 -6.02
C ASN A 142 7.59 6.42 -6.10
N PHE A 143 8.32 6.53 -5.00
CA PHE A 143 9.59 7.25 -4.89
C PHE A 143 10.76 6.25 -4.89
N ALA A 144 11.84 6.59 -5.57
CA ALA A 144 13.14 5.93 -5.40
C ALA A 144 13.80 6.33 -4.08
N ALA A 145 14.75 5.54 -3.59
CA ALA A 145 15.42 5.79 -2.31
C ALA A 145 16.06 7.20 -2.23
N TRP A 146 16.76 7.63 -3.30
CA TRP A 146 17.37 8.96 -3.35
C TRP A 146 16.33 10.10 -3.34
N GLN A 147 15.14 9.87 -3.94
CA GLN A 147 14.04 10.83 -3.93
C GLN A 147 13.45 10.97 -2.52
N ILE A 148 13.31 9.84 -1.81
CA ILE A 148 12.86 9.84 -0.41
C ILE A 148 13.85 10.65 0.45
N MET A 149 15.15 10.38 0.35
CA MET A 149 16.17 11.08 1.14
C MET A 149 16.23 12.58 0.84
N LYS A 150 16.15 12.96 -0.45
CA LYS A 150 16.10 14.38 -0.85
C LYS A 150 14.86 15.08 -0.27
N ALA A 151 13.70 14.46 -0.41
CA ALA A 151 12.43 14.97 0.11
C ALA A 151 12.43 15.06 1.64
N GLN A 152 12.93 14.04 2.33
CA GLN A 152 13.04 14.02 3.80
C GLN A 152 13.94 15.15 4.32
N SER A 153 15.08 15.40 3.67
CA SER A 153 15.97 16.50 4.03
C SER A 153 15.30 17.88 3.91
N ILE A 154 14.44 18.04 2.89
CA ILE A 154 13.66 19.29 2.71
C ILE A 154 12.56 19.38 3.78
N ALA A 155 11.80 18.30 4.00
CA ALA A 155 10.75 18.26 5.01
C ALA A 155 11.27 18.62 6.41
N GLN A 156 12.43 18.06 6.80
CA GLN A 156 13.07 18.36 8.09
C GLN A 156 13.43 19.84 8.26
N LYS A 157 13.91 20.51 7.20
CA LYS A 157 14.18 21.97 7.23
C LYS A 157 12.89 22.79 7.42
N LEU A 158 11.76 22.27 6.98
CA LEU A 158 10.44 22.89 7.13
C LEU A 158 9.75 22.52 8.47
N GLY A 159 10.44 21.79 9.35
CA GLY A 159 9.90 21.36 10.65
C GLY A 159 8.90 20.22 10.59
N THR A 160 8.87 19.48 9.48
CA THR A 160 8.04 18.28 9.29
C THR A 160 8.88 17.08 8.85
N CYS A 161 8.27 15.94 8.50
CA CYS A 161 8.95 14.77 8.00
C CYS A 161 8.03 13.93 7.11
N ILE A 162 8.61 13.03 6.32
CA ILE A 162 7.88 11.93 5.72
C ILE A 162 7.65 10.89 6.81
N ASP A 163 6.39 10.56 7.06
CA ASP A 163 6.00 9.57 8.07
C ASP A 163 5.83 8.17 7.46
N VAL A 164 5.44 8.10 6.17
CA VAL A 164 5.06 6.86 5.50
C VAL A 164 5.58 6.81 4.07
N ILE A 165 6.07 5.64 3.65
CA ILE A 165 6.32 5.34 2.23
C ILE A 165 5.41 4.22 1.74
N GLN A 166 4.97 4.35 0.49
CA GLN A 166 4.10 3.35 -0.16
C GLN A 166 4.76 2.83 -1.45
N PRO A 167 5.70 1.88 -1.36
CA PRO A 167 6.35 1.25 -2.51
C PRO A 167 5.56 0.04 -3.01
N MET A 168 5.86 -0.42 -4.24
CA MET A 168 5.46 -1.75 -4.69
C MET A 168 6.32 -2.81 -4.01
N TYR A 169 5.68 -3.82 -3.40
CA TYR A 169 6.41 -4.93 -2.79
C TYR A 169 5.58 -6.22 -2.76
N SER A 170 6.19 -7.31 -3.13
CA SER A 170 5.64 -8.67 -3.06
C SER A 170 6.76 -9.69 -3.30
N LEU A 171 6.47 -10.97 -3.09
CA LEU A 171 7.40 -12.07 -3.35
C LEU A 171 7.97 -12.08 -4.79
N VAL A 172 7.29 -11.46 -5.75
CA VAL A 172 7.75 -11.31 -7.14
C VAL A 172 8.17 -9.88 -7.53
N LYS A 173 8.25 -8.98 -6.56
CA LYS A 173 8.72 -7.59 -6.72
C LYS A 173 9.45 -7.17 -5.43
N ARG A 174 10.71 -7.59 -5.30
CA ARG A 174 11.50 -7.42 -4.07
C ARG A 174 12.49 -6.24 -4.11
N GLN A 175 12.52 -5.45 -5.19
CA GLN A 175 13.49 -4.36 -5.37
C GLN A 175 13.47 -3.32 -4.24
N ALA A 176 12.35 -3.15 -3.53
CA ALA A 176 12.28 -2.24 -2.39
C ALA A 176 13.18 -2.64 -1.21
N GLU A 177 13.57 -3.93 -1.09
CA GLU A 177 14.47 -4.41 -0.05
C GLU A 177 15.87 -3.83 -0.18
N VAL A 178 16.31 -3.51 -1.40
CA VAL A 178 17.70 -3.12 -1.69
C VAL A 178 18.07 -1.78 -1.06
N GLU A 179 17.20 -0.76 -1.20
CA GLU A 179 17.50 0.59 -0.68
C GLU A 179 16.31 1.22 0.03
N ILE A 180 15.06 1.05 -0.49
CA ILE A 180 13.90 1.76 0.03
C ILE A 180 13.60 1.36 1.48
N PHE A 181 13.66 0.06 1.81
CA PHE A 181 13.44 -0.41 3.17
C PHE A 181 14.57 0.02 4.11
N GLN A 182 15.82 0.06 3.62
CA GLN A 182 16.95 0.54 4.39
C GLN A 182 16.79 2.03 4.76
N VAL A 183 16.41 2.86 3.77
CA VAL A 183 16.10 4.28 4.01
C VAL A 183 14.95 4.44 5.01
N ALA A 184 13.90 3.64 4.87
CA ALA A 184 12.76 3.73 5.78
C ALA A 184 13.14 3.41 7.23
N GLN A 185 13.97 2.38 7.43
CA GLN A 185 14.47 2.01 8.76
C GLN A 185 15.40 3.07 9.35
N ASP A 186 16.33 3.61 8.54
CA ASP A 186 17.26 4.66 8.96
C ASP A 186 16.54 5.97 9.35
N GLN A 187 15.49 6.33 8.61
CA GLN A 187 14.76 7.57 8.79
C GLN A 187 13.49 7.44 9.67
N ASP A 188 13.26 6.30 10.30
CA ASP A 188 12.06 6.00 11.12
C ASP A 188 10.75 6.21 10.38
N ILE A 189 10.68 5.80 9.10
CA ILE A 189 9.53 5.92 8.22
C ILE A 189 8.75 4.59 8.18
N GLN A 190 7.42 4.64 8.27
CA GLN A 190 6.58 3.45 8.13
C GLN A 190 6.51 3.00 6.67
N ILE A 191 6.48 1.67 6.45
CA ILE A 191 6.40 1.05 5.13
C ILE A 191 5.02 0.45 4.94
N ILE A 192 4.26 0.96 3.95
CA ILE A 192 2.91 0.48 3.65
C ILE A 192 2.84 0.07 2.17
N PRO A 193 3.38 -1.10 1.80
CA PRO A 193 3.55 -1.46 0.42
C PRO A 193 2.25 -1.91 -0.24
N TYR A 194 2.11 -1.61 -1.53
CA TYR A 194 0.99 -2.07 -2.34
C TYR A 194 1.33 -3.29 -3.19
N SER A 195 0.30 -3.99 -3.67
CA SER A 195 0.36 -5.18 -4.52
C SER A 195 1.06 -6.41 -3.91
N PRO A 196 0.76 -6.80 -2.65
CA PRO A 196 1.39 -7.97 -2.04
C PRO A 196 1.10 -9.28 -2.80
N LEU A 197 0.02 -9.34 -3.57
CA LEU A 197 -0.36 -10.49 -4.40
C LEU A 197 0.18 -10.43 -5.85
N GLY A 198 1.06 -9.46 -6.19
CA GLY A 198 1.58 -9.34 -7.54
C GLY A 198 0.49 -9.21 -8.62
N GLY A 199 -0.50 -8.34 -8.40
CA GLY A 199 -1.65 -8.20 -9.31
C GLY A 199 -2.58 -9.43 -9.35
N GLY A 200 -2.50 -10.29 -8.36
CA GLY A 200 -3.23 -11.55 -8.25
C GLY A 200 -2.45 -12.77 -8.76
N LEU A 201 -1.20 -12.61 -9.18
CA LEU A 201 -0.36 -13.73 -9.63
C LEU A 201 -0.16 -14.76 -8.50
N LEU A 202 0.18 -14.28 -7.31
CA LEU A 202 0.49 -15.13 -6.14
C LEU A 202 -0.72 -15.84 -5.53
N THR A 203 -1.93 -15.63 -6.05
CA THR A 203 -3.12 -16.43 -5.66
C THR A 203 -3.14 -17.82 -6.33
N GLY A 204 -2.23 -18.09 -7.26
CA GLY A 204 -2.21 -19.32 -8.05
C GLY A 204 -3.30 -19.42 -9.14
N LYS A 205 -4.21 -18.46 -9.26
CA LYS A 205 -5.37 -18.52 -10.18
C LYS A 205 -4.98 -18.66 -11.65
N TYR A 206 -3.90 -18.01 -12.09
CA TYR A 206 -3.47 -18.08 -13.50
C TYR A 206 -2.91 -19.47 -13.86
N ALA A 207 -2.33 -20.19 -12.90
CA ALA A 207 -1.94 -21.59 -13.11
C ALA A 207 -3.14 -22.53 -13.29
N ARG A 208 -4.32 -22.13 -12.77
CA ARG A 208 -5.60 -22.85 -12.99
C ARG A 208 -6.35 -22.40 -14.25
N GLY A 209 -5.76 -21.52 -15.07
CA GLY A 209 -6.38 -21.01 -16.29
C GLY A 209 -7.42 -19.90 -16.08
N GLU A 210 -7.50 -19.32 -14.88
CA GLU A 210 -8.44 -18.24 -14.60
C GLU A 210 -7.92 -16.89 -15.18
N THR A 211 -8.85 -15.97 -15.39
CA THR A 211 -8.57 -14.62 -15.90
C THR A 211 -8.44 -13.57 -14.78
N GLY A 212 -7.96 -12.37 -15.12
CA GLY A 212 -7.86 -11.26 -14.20
C GLY A 212 -6.92 -10.17 -14.71
N ARG A 213 -6.36 -9.36 -13.80
CA ARG A 213 -5.57 -8.19 -14.16
C ARG A 213 -4.42 -8.48 -15.15
N LEU A 214 -3.76 -9.63 -15.05
CA LEU A 214 -2.67 -9.98 -15.94
C LEU A 214 -3.15 -10.30 -17.35
N THR A 215 -4.38 -10.79 -17.51
CA THR A 215 -4.99 -11.07 -18.82
C THR A 215 -5.72 -9.87 -19.39
N ASP A 216 -6.26 -8.99 -18.53
CA ASP A 216 -7.20 -7.94 -18.89
C ASP A 216 -6.51 -6.57 -19.05
N ASP A 217 -5.29 -6.37 -18.50
CA ASP A 217 -4.56 -5.09 -18.52
C ASP A 217 -3.10 -5.31 -18.95
N SER A 218 -2.73 -4.77 -20.10
CA SER A 218 -1.39 -4.89 -20.68
C SER A 218 -0.26 -4.38 -19.76
N ARG A 219 -0.54 -3.39 -18.90
CA ARG A 219 0.44 -2.87 -17.92
C ARG A 219 0.75 -3.91 -16.85
N TYR A 220 -0.27 -4.64 -16.37
CA TYR A 220 -0.05 -5.72 -15.41
C TYR A 220 0.62 -6.91 -16.07
N ASN A 221 0.26 -7.24 -17.32
CA ASN A 221 0.95 -8.27 -18.09
C ASN A 221 2.45 -7.93 -18.22
N ALA A 222 2.80 -6.74 -18.72
CA ALA A 222 4.19 -6.31 -18.85
C ALA A 222 4.96 -6.37 -17.51
N ARG A 223 4.30 -6.06 -16.39
CA ARG A 223 4.90 -6.03 -15.06
C ARG A 223 5.19 -7.41 -14.48
N TYR A 224 4.36 -8.41 -14.77
CA TYR A 224 4.36 -9.70 -14.10
C TYR A 224 4.50 -10.92 -15.03
N ASN A 225 4.84 -10.74 -16.31
CA ASN A 225 4.89 -11.82 -17.30
C ASN A 225 6.28 -12.46 -17.46
N GLN A 226 7.12 -12.44 -16.43
CA GLN A 226 8.39 -13.17 -16.47
C GLN A 226 8.18 -14.60 -15.96
N THR A 227 8.81 -15.58 -16.63
CA THR A 227 8.64 -17.02 -16.35
C THR A 227 8.89 -17.33 -14.87
N TRP A 228 9.97 -16.82 -14.30
CA TRP A 228 10.32 -17.08 -12.90
C TRP A 228 9.24 -16.59 -11.92
N MET A 229 8.50 -15.49 -12.22
CA MET A 229 7.42 -15.01 -11.38
C MET A 229 6.24 -16.00 -11.35
N HIS A 230 5.95 -16.61 -12.49
CA HIS A 230 4.93 -17.67 -12.59
C HIS A 230 5.39 -18.95 -11.89
N ASP A 231 6.68 -19.29 -11.97
CA ASP A 231 7.26 -20.41 -11.25
C ASP A 231 7.16 -20.20 -9.73
N THR A 232 7.53 -19.01 -9.24
CA THR A 232 7.35 -18.64 -7.84
C THR A 232 5.89 -18.79 -7.38
N ALA A 233 4.92 -18.30 -8.18
CA ALA A 233 3.51 -18.41 -7.84
C ALA A 233 3.02 -19.86 -7.79
N ARG A 234 3.49 -20.73 -8.72
CA ARG A 234 3.16 -22.17 -8.70
C ARG A 234 3.74 -22.85 -7.46
N ASN A 235 5.01 -22.59 -7.16
CA ASN A 235 5.67 -23.19 -6.00
C ASN A 235 5.05 -22.73 -4.67
N LEU A 236 4.62 -21.44 -4.58
CA LEU A 236 3.88 -20.95 -3.43
C LEU A 236 2.52 -21.66 -3.29
N ALA A 237 1.82 -21.92 -4.40
CA ALA A 237 0.55 -22.66 -4.37
C ALA A 237 0.73 -24.12 -3.94
N VAL A 238 1.82 -24.79 -4.37
CA VAL A 238 2.16 -26.14 -3.90
C VAL A 238 2.44 -26.15 -2.41
N LEU A 239 3.32 -25.24 -1.94
CA LEU A 239 3.62 -25.10 -0.51
C LEU A 239 2.35 -24.83 0.31
N GLY A 240 1.48 -23.94 -0.18
CA GLY A 240 0.21 -23.64 0.48
C GLY A 240 -0.69 -24.88 0.61
N ALA A 241 -0.76 -25.71 -0.42
CA ALA A 241 -1.51 -26.97 -0.38
C ALA A 241 -0.92 -27.96 0.64
N ASP A 242 0.41 -28.09 0.72
CA ASP A 242 1.10 -28.99 1.64
C ASP A 242 0.85 -28.62 3.11
N ILE A 243 0.71 -27.32 3.43
CA ILE A 243 0.47 -26.83 4.79
C ILE A 243 -0.98 -26.38 5.02
N ALA A 244 -1.91 -26.72 4.11
CA ALA A 244 -3.33 -26.38 4.18
C ALA A 244 -3.60 -24.88 4.40
N THR A 245 -2.82 -24.01 3.75
CA THR A 245 -2.94 -22.54 3.83
C THR A 245 -3.07 -21.94 2.43
N ASP A 246 -4.02 -21.01 2.23
CA ASP A 246 -4.21 -20.34 0.93
C ASP A 246 -2.93 -19.56 0.53
N PRO A 247 -2.46 -19.67 -0.72
CA PRO A 247 -1.25 -18.97 -1.17
C PRO A 247 -1.38 -17.43 -1.09
N ALA A 248 -2.59 -16.88 -1.18
CA ALA A 248 -2.77 -15.44 -0.98
C ALA A 248 -2.56 -15.04 0.49
N THR A 249 -2.98 -15.87 1.45
CA THR A 249 -2.67 -15.69 2.87
C THR A 249 -1.16 -15.69 3.10
N LEU A 250 -0.46 -16.69 2.55
CA LEU A 250 0.98 -16.80 2.67
C LEU A 250 1.72 -15.60 2.06
N ALA A 251 1.29 -15.15 0.86
CA ALA A 251 1.91 -14.02 0.19
C ALA A 251 1.77 -12.70 0.97
N VAL A 252 0.59 -12.44 1.55
CA VAL A 252 0.35 -11.23 2.37
C VAL A 252 1.09 -11.33 3.70
N ALA A 253 1.00 -12.46 4.39
CA ALA A 253 1.69 -12.69 5.66
C ALA A 253 3.21 -12.64 5.51
N TRP A 254 3.77 -13.13 4.39
CA TRP A 254 5.20 -13.02 4.08
C TRP A 254 5.63 -11.55 3.99
N VAL A 255 4.85 -10.69 3.32
CA VAL A 255 5.16 -9.25 3.29
C VAL A 255 5.15 -8.68 4.70
N ALA A 256 4.13 -8.96 5.51
CA ALA A 256 4.00 -8.43 6.87
C ALA A 256 5.10 -8.96 7.82
N ALA A 257 5.59 -10.17 7.60
CA ALA A 257 6.64 -10.80 8.41
C ALA A 257 8.07 -10.31 8.09
N HIS A 258 8.26 -9.48 7.07
CA HIS A 258 9.59 -8.94 6.73
C HIS A 258 10.19 -8.19 7.94
N PRO A 259 11.52 -8.31 8.21
CA PRO A 259 12.19 -7.65 9.35
C PRO A 259 11.95 -6.13 9.46
N ALA A 260 11.73 -5.44 8.34
CA ALA A 260 11.36 -4.02 8.30
C ALA A 260 9.89 -3.74 8.70
N LYS A 261 9.11 -4.78 9.04
CA LYS A 261 7.73 -4.71 9.52
C LYS A 261 6.78 -3.85 8.66
N PRO A 262 6.68 -4.10 7.36
CA PRO A 262 5.75 -3.37 6.52
C PRO A 262 4.30 -3.76 6.80
N SER A 263 3.36 -2.82 6.54
CA SER A 263 1.90 -3.04 6.62
C SER A 263 1.32 -3.16 5.20
N PRO A 264 1.17 -4.37 4.61
CA PRO A 264 0.74 -4.53 3.23
C PRO A 264 -0.68 -4.03 2.98
N ILE A 265 -0.89 -3.41 1.80
CA ILE A 265 -2.22 -3.01 1.34
C ILE A 265 -2.88 -4.18 0.63
N ILE A 266 -3.95 -4.69 1.23
CA ILE A 266 -4.81 -5.72 0.64
C ILE A 266 -6.05 -5.11 0.00
N SER A 267 -6.62 -5.79 -0.99
CA SER A 267 -7.83 -5.37 -1.69
C SER A 267 -8.47 -6.57 -2.42
N GLY A 268 -9.75 -6.45 -2.77
CA GLY A 268 -10.48 -7.45 -3.54
C GLY A 268 -11.57 -6.83 -4.40
N ARG A 269 -12.26 -7.65 -5.21
CA ARG A 269 -13.46 -7.27 -5.97
C ARG A 269 -14.73 -7.85 -5.33
N SER A 270 -14.57 -8.74 -4.35
CA SER A 270 -15.64 -9.33 -3.54
C SER A 270 -15.08 -9.84 -2.21
N THR A 271 -15.96 -10.09 -1.25
CA THR A 271 -15.59 -10.69 0.05
C THR A 271 -14.96 -12.07 -0.11
N ILE A 272 -15.42 -12.89 -1.04
CA ILE A 272 -14.84 -14.21 -1.33
C ILE A 272 -13.39 -14.08 -1.78
N GLN A 273 -13.10 -13.14 -2.70
CA GLN A 273 -11.75 -12.90 -3.19
C GLN A 273 -10.84 -12.28 -2.11
N LEU A 274 -11.41 -11.49 -1.22
CA LEU A 274 -10.69 -10.80 -0.15
C LEU A 274 -10.36 -11.71 1.03
N ALA A 275 -11.19 -12.70 1.33
CA ALA A 275 -11.11 -13.54 2.53
C ALA A 275 -9.71 -14.14 2.79
N PRO A 276 -8.98 -14.72 1.80
CA PRO A 276 -7.64 -15.23 2.04
C PRO A 276 -6.63 -14.15 2.45
N SER A 277 -6.77 -12.93 1.92
CA SER A 277 -5.91 -11.80 2.30
C SER A 277 -6.21 -11.28 3.70
N LEU A 278 -7.50 -11.28 4.12
CA LEU A 278 -7.90 -10.93 5.48
C LEU A 278 -7.38 -11.93 6.51
N ALA A 279 -7.31 -13.21 6.16
CA ALA A 279 -6.77 -14.24 7.04
C ALA A 279 -5.31 -13.99 7.43
N ALA A 280 -4.56 -13.23 6.62
CA ALA A 280 -3.18 -12.87 6.93
C ALA A 280 -3.03 -11.94 8.13
N GLU A 281 -4.07 -11.14 8.49
CA GLU A 281 -4.02 -10.25 9.66
C GLU A 281 -3.72 -11.00 10.96
N ASN A 282 -4.24 -12.21 11.10
CA ASN A 282 -4.08 -13.05 12.26
C ASN A 282 -3.17 -14.27 12.02
N TYR A 283 -2.45 -14.31 10.87
CA TYR A 283 -1.58 -15.43 10.54
C TYR A 283 -0.19 -15.24 11.15
N THR A 284 0.21 -16.17 12.00
CA THR A 284 1.56 -16.17 12.58
C THR A 284 2.52 -16.93 11.67
N MET A 285 3.43 -16.23 11.02
CA MET A 285 4.46 -16.83 10.17
C MET A 285 5.71 -17.14 11.00
N SER A 286 6.13 -18.40 11.00
CA SER A 286 7.41 -18.77 11.62
C SER A 286 8.59 -18.30 10.76
N THR A 287 9.76 -18.12 11.38
CA THR A 287 11.00 -17.77 10.66
C THR A 287 11.34 -18.81 9.57
N ASP A 288 11.23 -20.11 9.88
CA ASP A 288 11.52 -21.19 8.92
C ASP A 288 10.58 -21.15 7.70
N LEU A 289 9.28 -20.85 7.93
CA LEU A 289 8.33 -20.71 6.83
C LEU A 289 8.59 -19.44 6.02
N TYR A 290 8.92 -18.33 6.69
CA TYR A 290 9.33 -17.09 6.01
C TYR A 290 10.52 -17.31 5.08
N ASP A 291 11.57 -17.98 5.57
CA ASP A 291 12.77 -18.28 4.81
C ASP A 291 12.47 -19.25 3.66
N THR A 292 11.64 -20.27 3.90
CA THR A 292 11.18 -21.21 2.86
C THR A 292 10.44 -20.49 1.73
N ILE A 293 9.52 -19.59 2.05
CA ILE A 293 8.80 -18.80 1.05
C ILE A 293 9.74 -17.83 0.33
N THR A 294 10.66 -17.20 1.06
CA THR A 294 11.68 -16.29 0.51
C THR A 294 12.54 -16.98 -0.55
N ALA A 295 12.92 -18.23 -0.32
CA ALA A 295 13.71 -19.05 -1.25
C ALA A 295 12.97 -19.42 -2.55
N LEU A 296 11.64 -19.27 -2.62
CA LEU A 296 10.86 -19.46 -3.86
C LEU A 296 11.06 -18.33 -4.87
N SER A 297 11.64 -17.21 -4.45
CA SER A 297 11.77 -15.98 -5.24
C SER A 297 13.24 -15.66 -5.52
N LEU A 298 13.47 -14.95 -6.62
CA LEU A 298 14.78 -14.38 -6.90
C LEU A 298 15.06 -13.22 -5.94
N SER A 299 16.22 -13.26 -5.28
CA SER A 299 16.73 -12.10 -4.53
C SER A 299 17.19 -11.02 -5.50
N PRO A 300 16.84 -9.74 -5.28
CA PRO A 300 17.38 -8.67 -6.08
C PRO A 300 18.88 -8.53 -5.81
N PRO A 301 19.69 -8.12 -6.83
CA PRO A 301 21.10 -7.83 -6.60
C PRO A 301 21.25 -6.64 -5.64
N PRO A 302 22.36 -6.56 -4.88
CA PRO A 302 22.64 -5.41 -4.02
C PRO A 302 22.81 -4.13 -4.84
N ALA A 303 22.58 -2.97 -4.22
CA ALA A 303 22.65 -1.66 -4.90
C ALA A 303 24.03 -1.39 -5.55
N THR A 304 25.11 -1.94 -4.96
CA THR A 304 26.48 -1.79 -5.45
C THR A 304 26.87 -2.81 -6.53
N ASP A 305 25.96 -3.75 -6.86
CA ASP A 305 26.23 -4.90 -7.74
C ASP A 305 27.42 -5.79 -7.32
N ARG A 306 27.84 -5.68 -6.04
CA ARG A 306 28.90 -6.49 -5.45
C ARG A 306 28.31 -7.75 -4.83
N LEU A 307 28.09 -8.76 -5.67
CA LEU A 307 27.40 -10.00 -5.29
C LEU A 307 28.14 -10.79 -4.21
N GLU A 308 29.45 -10.61 -4.09
CA GLU A 308 30.30 -11.22 -3.05
C GLU A 308 30.04 -10.64 -1.65
N GLU A 309 29.29 -9.56 -1.53
CA GLU A 309 28.96 -8.90 -0.26
C GLU A 309 27.48 -9.09 0.14
N ALA A 310 26.70 -9.84 -0.63
CA ALA A 310 25.27 -10.05 -0.44
C ALA A 310 24.95 -11.19 0.55
#